data_720400d65717e744971c93e7d7fecd74
#
_entry.id   720400d65717e744971c93e7d7fecd74
#
_cell.length_a   1.000
_cell.length_b   1.000
_cell.length_c   1.000
_cell.angle_alpha   90.00
_cell.angle_beta   90.00
_cell.angle_gamma   90.00
#
_symmetry.space_group_name_H-M   'P 1'
#
loop_
_entity.id
_entity.type
_entity.pdbx_description
1 polymer ?
#
loop_
_entity_poly.entity_id
_entity_poly.type
_entity_poly.pdbx_seq_one_letter_code
_entity_poly.pdbx_strand_id
1 'polypeptide(L)'
;MSKSKKFVPDWYHEKAPERSYRSILKWGDPEAFKAPNTKLYELMKETFHMTDDDFKVKQEMGLEEVDYDIPCRLSNDQIAALEAIVGKANVSTDNYDRLSVAYGKTMVDLMRLRKHIVENVPDAVVYPKNREDIIALVKYCCEQKIPMYVYGGGSSVTRGVEAVKGGITLDMRKNFNKVISFSEHNQTITVEAGMSGPKLEETLNNAVSTLGAKRAYTCGHFPQSFEYSSVGGWAVTRGAGQNSSYYGKIEDIVISQEYVTPIGIIKSDEFPRNATGPSIDQIMMGSEGTFGILTHVTLRVFKYMPENRKKFSYVFKDWENGLNAAREIMQGEFGFPSVFRLSDPEETSIAFRLYGVADTVIDKMLAAKGYKDGKRVLMLGWSEGEKHFSKNVAKQIDKICKKHGAMYTTSIVTKGWEKGRFTDPYLREDMGDYGLMLDTLECSVNWDNFTNVYENVRRFCKSRPYTICMTHMSHFYPQGANLYFIFEAKMNDLDEYLEYQRGIMDNIQKYGAAMSHHHGIGKMTAPWLEAQIGKNQMDIYRALKQHFDPDNLMNPGGTLGLDLPEDQKRDFINK
;
A
#
# COMPACT_ATOMS: atom_id res chain seq x y z
N MET A 1 -10.74 41.32 -4.97
CA MET A 1 -9.68 40.96 -4.04
C MET A 1 -10.11 39.69 -3.33
N SER A 2 -9.51 38.56 -3.64
CA SER A 2 -9.72 37.31 -2.92
C SER A 2 -9.33 37.53 -1.45
N LYS A 3 -10.27 37.30 -0.50
CA LYS A 3 -9.93 37.27 0.94
C LYS A 3 -8.82 36.27 1.09
N SER A 4 -7.62 36.72 1.46
CA SER A 4 -6.48 35.83 1.75
C SER A 4 -6.99 34.76 2.70
N LYS A 5 -6.88 33.49 2.32
CA LYS A 5 -7.31 32.39 3.17
C LYS A 5 -6.37 32.43 4.39
N LYS A 6 -6.88 32.78 5.57
CA LYS A 6 -6.13 32.97 6.84
C LYS A 6 -5.26 31.76 7.25
N PHE A 7 -5.48 30.62 6.62
CA PHE A 7 -4.82 29.34 6.90
C PHE A 7 -3.79 28.93 5.84
N VAL A 8 -3.54 29.76 4.83
CA VAL A 8 -2.46 29.53 3.87
C VAL A 8 -1.24 30.26 4.39
N PRO A 9 -0.22 29.53 4.87
CA PRO A 9 0.99 30.14 5.38
C PRO A 9 1.85 30.74 4.25
N ASP A 10 2.77 31.65 4.61
CA ASP A 10 3.65 32.30 3.64
C ASP A 10 4.58 31.31 2.93
N TRP A 11 5.00 30.25 3.64
CA TRP A 11 5.85 29.17 3.11
C TRP A 11 5.10 28.18 2.21
N TYR A 12 3.79 28.27 2.06
CA TYR A 12 2.99 27.37 1.23
C TYR A 12 3.45 27.26 -0.23
N HIS A 13 4.06 28.32 -0.77
CA HIS A 13 4.54 28.37 -2.14
C HIS A 13 6.00 27.92 -2.30
N GLU A 14 6.67 27.56 -1.22
CA GLU A 14 8.03 27.03 -1.32
C GLU A 14 8.02 25.69 -2.04
N LYS A 15 8.77 25.61 -3.13
CA LYS A 15 8.95 24.35 -3.86
C LYS A 15 10.04 23.53 -3.22
N ALA A 16 9.87 22.20 -3.26
CA ALA A 16 10.91 21.29 -2.85
C ALA A 16 12.11 21.39 -3.82
N PRO A 17 13.33 21.74 -3.35
CA PRO A 17 14.49 21.70 -4.19
C PRO A 17 14.73 20.28 -4.75
N GLU A 18 15.28 20.21 -5.96
CA GLU A 18 15.80 18.94 -6.48
C GLU A 18 16.83 18.37 -5.49
N ARG A 19 16.85 17.04 -5.36
CA ARG A 19 17.76 16.31 -4.47
C ARG A 19 17.62 16.66 -2.98
N SER A 20 16.50 17.26 -2.57
CA SER A 20 16.17 17.49 -1.16
C SER A 20 15.59 16.23 -0.48
N TYR A 21 15.62 16.20 0.86
CA TYR A 21 14.91 15.16 1.62
C TYR A 21 13.42 15.13 1.27
N ARG A 22 12.81 16.29 0.99
CA ARG A 22 11.42 16.45 0.58
C ARG A 22 11.11 15.69 -0.71
N SER A 23 12.03 15.73 -1.68
CA SER A 23 11.85 15.03 -2.95
C SER A 23 11.81 13.50 -2.80
N ILE A 24 12.39 12.98 -1.72
CA ILE A 24 12.34 11.54 -1.36
C ILE A 24 11.09 11.21 -0.56
N LEU A 25 10.77 12.04 0.46
CA LEU A 25 9.67 11.75 1.38
C LEU A 25 8.30 11.95 0.75
N LYS A 26 8.16 12.91 -0.18
CA LYS A 26 6.86 13.28 -0.76
C LYS A 26 6.28 12.13 -1.58
N TRP A 27 5.07 11.76 -1.26
CA TRP A 27 4.28 10.85 -2.07
C TRP A 27 3.66 11.62 -3.23
N GLY A 28 3.83 11.14 -4.44
CA GLY A 28 3.38 11.84 -5.63
C GLY A 28 4.37 12.87 -6.16
N ASP A 29 3.86 13.95 -6.74
CA ASP A 29 4.67 15.04 -7.26
C ASP A 29 5.32 15.81 -6.09
N PRO A 30 6.66 15.85 -6.00
CA PRO A 30 7.35 16.59 -4.94
C PRO A 30 7.04 18.09 -4.92
N GLU A 31 6.66 18.64 -6.08
CA GLU A 31 6.33 20.05 -6.25
C GLU A 31 4.89 20.40 -5.83
N ALA A 32 4.04 19.39 -5.62
CA ALA A 32 2.66 19.62 -5.24
C ALA A 32 2.54 19.86 -3.73
N PHE A 33 2.06 21.04 -3.34
CA PHE A 33 1.64 21.34 -1.99
C PHE A 33 0.12 21.29 -1.91
N LYS A 34 -0.40 20.57 -0.92
CA LYS A 34 -1.83 20.43 -0.69
C LYS A 34 -2.24 21.15 0.58
N ALA A 35 -2.42 22.47 0.48
CA ALA A 35 -2.92 23.23 1.62
C ALA A 35 -4.32 22.77 2.02
N PRO A 36 -4.65 22.83 3.32
CA PRO A 36 -6.00 22.56 3.77
C PRO A 36 -6.99 23.50 3.09
N ASN A 37 -8.11 22.96 2.62
CA ASN A 37 -9.23 23.79 2.25
C ASN A 37 -9.93 24.31 3.52
N THR A 38 -10.87 25.24 3.38
CA THR A 38 -11.58 25.85 4.52
C THR A 38 -12.20 24.81 5.46
N LYS A 39 -12.76 23.73 4.92
CA LYS A 39 -13.40 22.68 5.72
C LYS A 39 -12.40 21.83 6.50
N LEU A 40 -11.28 21.49 5.87
CA LEU A 40 -10.19 20.79 6.54
C LEU A 40 -9.56 21.66 7.63
N TYR A 41 -9.31 22.95 7.35
CA TYR A 41 -8.84 23.91 8.34
C TYR A 41 -9.76 24.00 9.56
N GLU A 42 -11.10 24.13 9.35
CA GLU A 42 -12.08 24.12 10.43
C GLU A 42 -12.03 22.82 11.24
N LEU A 43 -11.95 21.68 10.56
CA LEU A 43 -11.83 20.36 11.19
C LEU A 43 -10.57 20.25 12.07
N MET A 44 -9.42 20.68 11.55
CA MET A 44 -8.14 20.67 12.27
C MET A 44 -8.21 21.53 13.53
N LYS A 45 -8.78 22.72 13.45
CA LYS A 45 -8.95 23.62 14.61
C LYS A 45 -9.84 23.00 15.69
N GLU A 46 -10.96 22.43 15.29
CA GLU A 46 -11.93 21.84 16.24
C GLU A 46 -11.41 20.56 16.87
N THR A 47 -10.82 19.67 16.06
CA THR A 47 -10.41 18.33 16.53
C THR A 47 -9.09 18.36 17.28
N PHE A 48 -8.10 19.09 16.75
CA PHE A 48 -6.73 19.11 17.32
C PHE A 48 -6.44 20.35 18.15
N HIS A 49 -7.46 21.19 18.41
CA HIS A 49 -7.33 22.45 19.14
C HIS A 49 -6.25 23.38 18.56
N MET A 50 -6.10 23.39 17.23
CA MET A 50 -5.18 24.25 16.54
C MET A 50 -5.69 25.69 16.52
N THR A 51 -4.79 26.64 16.68
CA THR A 51 -5.03 28.08 16.53
C THR A 51 -4.64 28.55 15.13
N ASP A 52 -4.99 29.78 14.76
CA ASP A 52 -4.55 30.36 13.48
C ASP A 52 -3.02 30.51 13.41
N ASP A 53 -2.35 30.58 14.55
CA ASP A 53 -0.89 30.69 14.61
C ASP A 53 -0.21 29.33 14.40
N ASP A 54 -0.83 28.21 14.79
CA ASP A 54 -0.30 26.87 14.49
C ASP A 54 -0.15 26.64 12.99
N PHE A 55 -1.04 27.21 12.16
CA PHE A 55 -0.95 27.09 10.68
C PHE A 55 0.17 27.94 10.06
N LYS A 56 0.76 28.88 10.80
CA LYS A 56 1.86 29.72 10.32
C LYS A 56 3.23 29.16 10.70
N VAL A 57 3.29 28.28 11.69
CA VAL A 57 4.55 27.66 12.13
C VAL A 57 5.07 26.77 11.02
N LYS A 58 6.28 27.07 10.56
CA LYS A 58 6.98 26.21 9.60
C LYS A 58 7.60 25.03 10.34
N GLN A 59 7.12 23.84 10.05
CA GLN A 59 7.69 22.60 10.56
C GLN A 59 8.98 22.24 9.81
N GLU A 60 9.66 21.20 10.24
CA GLU A 60 10.73 20.55 9.47
C GLU A 60 10.10 19.91 8.24
N MET A 61 10.37 20.45 7.06
CA MET A 61 9.74 20.05 5.80
C MET A 61 10.65 19.19 4.92
N GLY A 62 11.94 19.07 5.28
CA GLY A 62 12.93 18.37 4.50
C GLY A 62 13.29 19.07 3.19
N LEU A 63 13.28 20.40 3.16
CA LEU A 63 13.62 21.19 1.96
C LEU A 63 15.12 21.27 1.70
N GLU A 64 15.94 20.88 2.64
CA GLU A 64 17.39 20.88 2.57
C GLU A 64 17.89 19.82 1.59
N GLU A 65 19.01 20.10 0.91
CA GLU A 65 19.69 19.13 0.10
C GLU A 65 20.14 17.93 0.93
N VAL A 66 20.06 16.73 0.36
CA VAL A 66 20.46 15.51 1.06
C VAL A 66 21.96 15.54 1.34
N ASP A 67 22.29 15.59 2.62
CA ASP A 67 23.65 15.49 3.13
C ASP A 67 23.67 14.63 4.40
N TYR A 68 24.55 13.63 4.42
CA TYR A 68 24.78 12.74 5.58
C TYR A 68 26.14 12.05 5.48
N ASP A 69 26.71 11.69 6.60
CA ASP A 69 28.03 11.06 6.71
C ASP A 69 27.90 9.56 7.02
N ILE A 70 27.50 8.78 6.00
CA ILE A 70 27.57 7.31 6.03
C ILE A 70 28.40 6.86 4.83
N PRO A 71 29.68 6.50 5.03
CA PRO A 71 30.57 6.16 3.94
C PRO A 71 30.13 4.88 3.21
N CYS A 72 30.44 4.79 1.93
CA CYS A 72 30.33 3.55 1.17
C CYS A 72 31.41 2.57 1.68
N ARG A 73 30.99 1.35 2.04
CA ARG A 73 31.90 0.30 2.56
C ARG A 73 32.44 -0.61 1.46
N LEU A 74 31.92 -0.52 0.23
CA LEU A 74 32.43 -1.27 -0.91
C LEU A 74 33.79 -0.73 -1.33
N SER A 75 34.73 -1.63 -1.61
CA SER A 75 36.03 -1.24 -2.17
C SER A 75 35.89 -0.75 -3.62
N ASN A 76 36.89 -0.02 -4.10
CA ASN A 76 36.93 0.40 -5.50
C ASN A 76 36.88 -0.78 -6.49
N ASP A 77 37.49 -1.92 -6.15
CA ASP A 77 37.45 -3.12 -6.97
C ASP A 77 36.05 -3.74 -7.00
N GLN A 78 35.32 -3.71 -5.88
CA GLN A 78 33.95 -4.17 -5.83
C GLN A 78 33.02 -3.27 -6.66
N ILE A 79 33.19 -1.93 -6.59
CA ILE A 79 32.45 -0.98 -7.41
C ILE A 79 32.76 -1.21 -8.90
N ALA A 80 34.04 -1.33 -9.26
CA ALA A 80 34.44 -1.59 -10.63
C ALA A 80 33.88 -2.92 -11.17
N ALA A 81 33.77 -3.95 -10.34
CA ALA A 81 33.16 -5.22 -10.74
C ALA A 81 31.63 -5.06 -10.97
N LEU A 82 30.91 -4.32 -10.13
CA LEU A 82 29.51 -3.98 -10.36
C LEU A 82 29.33 -3.18 -11.64
N GLU A 83 30.20 -2.19 -11.89
CA GLU A 83 30.22 -1.40 -13.14
C GLU A 83 30.49 -2.27 -14.37
N ALA A 84 31.34 -3.28 -14.26
CA ALA A 84 31.62 -4.23 -15.35
C ALA A 84 30.38 -5.07 -15.71
N ILE A 85 29.55 -5.41 -14.73
CA ILE A 85 28.30 -6.19 -14.94
C ILE A 85 27.23 -5.32 -15.61
N VAL A 86 26.87 -4.18 -15.01
CA VAL A 86 25.71 -3.41 -15.46
C VAL A 86 26.08 -2.20 -16.34
N GLY A 87 27.34 -1.83 -16.41
CA GLY A 87 27.84 -0.60 -17.04
C GLY A 87 27.94 0.55 -16.02
N LYS A 88 28.99 1.36 -16.15
CA LYS A 88 29.34 2.45 -15.23
C LYS A 88 28.18 3.42 -14.94
N ALA A 89 27.39 3.78 -15.95
CA ALA A 89 26.23 4.67 -15.81
C ALA A 89 25.05 4.06 -15.02
N ASN A 90 25.16 2.79 -14.61
CA ASN A 90 24.14 2.05 -13.89
C ASN A 90 24.59 1.62 -12.48
N VAL A 91 25.64 2.24 -11.96
CA VAL A 91 26.05 2.13 -10.54
C VAL A 91 26.17 3.54 -9.99
N SER A 92 25.58 3.79 -8.82
CA SER A 92 25.71 5.07 -8.12
C SER A 92 26.09 4.85 -6.66
N THR A 93 27.05 5.62 -6.17
CA THR A 93 27.43 5.75 -4.76
C THR A 93 27.10 7.12 -4.20
N ASP A 94 26.36 7.92 -4.96
CA ASP A 94 25.92 9.26 -4.58
C ASP A 94 24.94 9.21 -3.40
N ASN A 95 25.07 10.13 -2.43
CA ASN A 95 24.27 10.13 -1.22
C ASN A 95 22.77 10.26 -1.48
N TYR A 96 22.35 11.11 -2.41
CA TYR A 96 20.95 11.24 -2.76
C TYR A 96 20.37 9.96 -3.35
N ASP A 97 21.09 9.34 -4.31
CA ASP A 97 20.63 8.11 -4.95
C ASP A 97 20.52 6.98 -3.92
N ARG A 98 21.51 6.83 -3.04
CA ARG A 98 21.51 5.83 -1.95
C ARG A 98 20.33 6.03 -1.00
N LEU A 99 20.06 7.27 -0.59
CA LEU A 99 18.95 7.59 0.30
C LEU A 99 17.59 7.39 -0.39
N SER A 100 17.47 7.72 -1.67
CA SER A 100 16.23 7.63 -2.44
C SER A 100 15.67 6.22 -2.57
N VAL A 101 16.51 5.20 -2.37
CA VAL A 101 16.12 3.77 -2.40
C VAL A 101 16.19 3.09 -1.03
N ALA A 102 16.55 3.82 0.03
CA ALA A 102 16.71 3.28 1.37
C ALA A 102 15.41 3.28 2.18
N TYR A 103 14.55 4.26 1.95
CA TYR A 103 13.33 4.47 2.71
C TYR A 103 12.09 4.31 1.82
N GLY A 104 11.02 3.80 2.43
CA GLY A 104 9.71 3.69 1.81
C GLY A 104 8.80 4.87 2.16
N LYS A 105 7.56 4.54 2.49
CA LYS A 105 6.51 5.51 2.85
C LYS A 105 5.88 5.19 4.21
N THR A 106 6.63 4.62 5.15
CA THR A 106 6.17 4.52 6.55
C THR A 106 6.15 5.90 7.20
N MET A 107 5.35 6.09 8.23
CA MET A 107 5.41 7.32 9.00
C MET A 107 6.78 7.52 9.66
N VAL A 108 7.43 6.42 10.07
CA VAL A 108 8.82 6.43 10.57
C VAL A 108 9.77 7.03 9.53
N ASP A 109 9.69 6.55 8.28
CA ASP A 109 10.55 7.05 7.19
C ASP A 109 10.30 8.54 6.94
N LEU A 110 9.03 8.97 6.95
CA LEU A 110 8.65 10.37 6.74
C LEU A 110 9.16 11.27 7.87
N MET A 111 9.02 10.85 9.13
CA MET A 111 9.50 11.61 10.29
C MET A 111 11.02 11.69 10.30
N ARG A 112 11.73 10.58 9.98
CA ARG A 112 13.20 10.56 9.88
C ARG A 112 13.69 11.52 8.80
N LEU A 113 13.15 11.42 7.58
CA LEU A 113 13.55 12.27 6.46
C LEU A 113 13.29 13.77 6.75
N ARG A 114 12.18 14.10 7.42
CA ARG A 114 11.91 15.48 7.86
C ARG A 114 12.95 16.01 8.84
N LYS A 115 13.43 15.15 9.72
CA LYS A 115 14.42 15.46 10.77
C LYS A 115 15.87 15.18 10.34
N HIS A 116 16.10 14.87 9.07
CA HIS A 116 17.40 14.50 8.49
C HIS A 116 18.07 13.31 9.23
N ILE A 117 17.27 12.41 9.80
CA ILE A 117 17.76 11.20 10.45
C ILE A 117 17.98 10.13 9.39
N VAL A 118 19.24 9.85 9.09
CA VAL A 118 19.65 8.80 8.15
C VAL A 118 20.43 7.74 8.92
N GLU A 119 19.86 6.52 9.01
CA GLU A 119 20.47 5.42 9.77
C GLU A 119 20.99 4.31 8.86
N ASN A 120 20.19 3.97 7.85
CA ASN A 120 20.46 2.82 6.99
C ASN A 120 20.32 3.21 5.52
N VAL A 121 21.41 3.07 4.78
CA VAL A 121 21.47 3.26 3.33
C VAL A 121 22.29 2.14 2.71
N PRO A 122 22.02 1.74 1.45
CA PRO A 122 22.90 0.82 0.73
C PRO A 122 24.25 1.50 0.47
N ASP A 123 25.28 0.72 0.26
CA ASP A 123 26.60 1.23 -0.14
C ASP A 123 26.59 1.72 -1.59
N ALA A 124 25.82 1.05 -2.47
CA ALA A 124 25.59 1.48 -3.83
C ALA A 124 24.18 1.15 -4.32
N VAL A 125 23.70 1.95 -5.27
CA VAL A 125 22.49 1.67 -6.05
C VAL A 125 22.90 1.11 -7.40
N VAL A 126 22.28 0.00 -7.81
CA VAL A 126 22.56 -0.68 -9.07
C VAL A 126 21.29 -0.74 -9.91
N TYR A 127 21.36 -0.37 -11.19
CA TYR A 127 20.25 -0.34 -12.13
C TYR A 127 20.39 -1.45 -13.17
N PRO A 128 19.93 -2.70 -12.93
CA PRO A 128 20.07 -3.79 -13.89
C PRO A 128 19.28 -3.48 -15.18
N LYS A 129 19.83 -3.88 -16.33
CA LYS A 129 19.24 -3.63 -17.65
C LYS A 129 18.41 -4.81 -18.17
N ASN A 130 18.76 -6.00 -17.72
CA ASN A 130 18.19 -7.25 -18.17
C ASN A 130 18.37 -8.34 -17.11
N ARG A 131 17.81 -9.51 -17.37
CA ARG A 131 17.85 -10.69 -16.52
C ARG A 131 19.27 -11.19 -16.25
N GLU A 132 20.12 -11.15 -17.25
CA GLU A 132 21.50 -11.63 -17.19
C GLU A 132 22.33 -10.78 -16.23
N ASP A 133 22.10 -9.46 -16.22
CA ASP A 133 22.72 -8.55 -15.24
C ASP A 133 22.35 -9.00 -13.79
N ILE A 134 21.08 -9.35 -13.54
CA ILE A 134 20.64 -9.79 -12.22
C ILE A 134 21.29 -11.11 -11.81
N ILE A 135 21.40 -12.07 -12.75
CA ILE A 135 22.08 -13.35 -12.50
C ILE A 135 23.56 -13.11 -12.13
N ALA A 136 24.25 -12.25 -12.88
CA ALA A 136 25.64 -11.93 -12.63
C ALA A 136 25.83 -11.17 -11.30
N LEU A 137 24.91 -10.23 -10.97
CA LEU A 137 24.93 -9.49 -9.72
C LEU A 137 24.74 -10.42 -8.52
N VAL A 138 23.73 -11.31 -8.55
CA VAL A 138 23.46 -12.24 -7.46
C VAL A 138 24.67 -13.16 -7.25
N LYS A 139 25.23 -13.72 -8.32
CA LYS A 139 26.44 -14.55 -8.25
C LYS A 139 27.59 -13.81 -7.59
N TYR A 140 27.92 -12.61 -8.11
CA TYR A 140 29.01 -11.80 -7.61
C TYR A 140 28.82 -11.41 -6.13
N CYS A 141 27.63 -10.93 -5.77
CA CYS A 141 27.33 -10.52 -4.39
C CYS A 141 27.40 -11.70 -3.42
N CYS A 142 26.96 -12.90 -3.82
CA CYS A 142 27.12 -14.11 -3.01
C CYS A 142 28.61 -14.48 -2.80
N GLU A 143 29.43 -14.40 -3.85
CA GLU A 143 30.88 -14.65 -3.75
C GLU A 143 31.58 -13.64 -2.84
N GLN A 144 31.17 -12.37 -2.90
CA GLN A 144 31.75 -11.27 -2.11
C GLN A 144 31.05 -11.03 -0.76
N LYS A 145 30.01 -11.79 -0.43
CA LYS A 145 29.18 -11.61 0.79
C LYS A 145 28.60 -10.20 0.91
N ILE A 146 28.14 -9.64 -0.19
CA ILE A 146 27.51 -8.31 -0.25
C ILE A 146 25.99 -8.47 -0.08
N PRO A 147 25.35 -7.83 0.93
CA PRO A 147 23.91 -7.82 1.08
C PRO A 147 23.21 -7.18 -0.12
N MET A 148 22.03 -7.71 -0.47
CA MET A 148 21.24 -7.27 -1.60
C MET A 148 19.81 -6.92 -1.18
N TYR A 149 19.33 -5.77 -1.65
CA TYR A 149 17.96 -5.30 -1.46
C TYR A 149 17.37 -4.99 -2.82
N VAL A 150 16.05 -5.01 -2.93
CA VAL A 150 15.34 -4.72 -4.18
C VAL A 150 14.40 -3.55 -3.97
N TYR A 151 14.49 -2.57 -4.85
CA TYR A 151 13.61 -1.42 -4.86
C TYR A 151 12.74 -1.44 -6.13
N GLY A 152 11.43 -1.60 -5.93
CA GLY A 152 10.41 -1.48 -6.98
C GLY A 152 9.90 -0.04 -7.07
N GLY A 153 8.66 0.21 -6.63
CA GLY A 153 8.10 1.56 -6.59
C GLY A 153 8.42 2.38 -5.34
N GLY A 154 9.04 1.80 -4.32
CA GLY A 154 9.31 2.47 -3.04
C GLY A 154 8.08 2.80 -2.21
N SER A 155 6.94 2.22 -2.53
CA SER A 155 5.66 2.47 -1.84
C SER A 155 5.46 1.66 -0.55
N SER A 156 6.50 0.97 -0.07
CA SER A 156 6.45 0.19 1.16
C SER A 156 6.05 1.05 2.36
N VAL A 157 5.07 0.59 3.13
CA VAL A 157 4.64 1.18 4.40
C VAL A 157 5.02 0.32 5.60
N THR A 158 5.95 -0.64 5.40
CA THR A 158 6.41 -1.59 6.42
C THR A 158 7.94 -1.67 6.53
N ARG A 159 8.68 -0.68 6.01
CA ARG A 159 10.16 -0.64 5.98
C ARG A 159 10.79 -1.82 5.20
N GLY A 160 10.09 -2.38 4.23
CA GLY A 160 10.55 -3.55 3.47
C GLY A 160 11.76 -3.28 2.57
N VAL A 161 12.03 -2.03 2.20
CA VAL A 161 13.12 -1.62 1.29
C VAL A 161 14.39 -1.17 2.02
N GLU A 162 14.36 -1.00 3.34
CA GLU A 162 15.45 -0.43 4.12
C GLU A 162 16.69 -1.34 4.15
N ALA A 163 17.85 -0.79 3.74
CA ALA A 163 19.11 -1.51 3.62
C ALA A 163 19.88 -1.55 4.95
N VAL A 164 19.35 -2.25 5.95
CA VAL A 164 19.87 -2.28 7.35
C VAL A 164 21.31 -2.76 7.44
N LYS A 165 21.75 -3.61 6.52
CA LYS A 165 23.14 -4.15 6.52
C LYS A 165 24.03 -3.50 5.45
N GLY A 166 23.58 -2.41 4.79
CA GLY A 166 24.29 -1.80 3.65
C GLY A 166 24.30 -2.71 2.42
N GLY A 167 25.43 -2.86 1.72
CA GLY A 167 25.48 -3.63 0.49
C GLY A 167 24.87 -2.88 -0.69
N ILE A 168 24.19 -3.57 -1.60
CA ILE A 168 23.60 -2.93 -2.79
C ILE A 168 22.07 -2.96 -2.77
N THR A 169 21.47 -1.92 -3.31
CA THR A 169 20.04 -1.93 -3.68
C THR A 169 19.89 -1.96 -5.19
N LEU A 170 19.17 -2.95 -5.71
CA LEU A 170 18.81 -3.02 -7.12
C LEU A 170 17.54 -2.19 -7.35
N ASP A 171 17.67 -1.07 -8.07
CA ASP A 171 16.52 -0.27 -8.51
C ASP A 171 16.00 -0.79 -9.86
N MET A 172 14.84 -1.40 -9.82
CA MET A 172 14.23 -2.05 -10.98
C MET A 172 13.49 -1.06 -11.89
N ARG A 173 13.25 0.18 -11.46
CA ARG A 173 12.40 1.15 -12.20
C ARG A 173 13.03 1.63 -13.49
N LYS A 174 14.34 1.90 -13.47
CA LYS A 174 15.04 2.61 -14.57
C LYS A 174 15.03 1.84 -15.86
N ASN A 175 15.40 0.56 -15.83
CA ASN A 175 15.63 -0.23 -17.05
C ASN A 175 14.80 -1.52 -17.12
N PHE A 176 14.31 -2.02 -15.99
CA PHE A 176 13.72 -3.35 -15.88
C PHE A 176 12.17 -3.29 -15.83
N ASN A 177 11.57 -2.80 -16.94
CA ASN A 177 10.15 -2.47 -16.98
C ASN A 177 9.51 -2.72 -18.37
N LYS A 178 9.87 -3.81 -19.02
CA LYS A 178 9.39 -4.16 -20.37
C LYS A 178 8.28 -5.20 -20.31
N VAL A 179 7.48 -5.23 -21.38
CA VAL A 179 6.63 -6.38 -21.71
C VAL A 179 7.49 -7.43 -22.39
N ILE A 180 7.46 -8.66 -21.88
CA ILE A 180 8.21 -9.80 -22.41
C ILE A 180 7.35 -10.57 -23.44
N SER A 181 6.08 -10.84 -23.08
CA SER A 181 5.14 -11.53 -23.96
C SER A 181 3.71 -11.17 -23.62
N PHE A 182 2.83 -11.33 -24.60
CA PHE A 182 1.40 -11.22 -24.44
C PHE A 182 0.70 -12.32 -25.24
N SER A 183 -0.27 -12.98 -24.63
CA SER A 183 -1.13 -13.97 -25.30
C SER A 183 -2.59 -13.57 -25.13
N GLU A 184 -3.21 -13.06 -26.20
CA GLU A 184 -4.63 -12.79 -26.20
C GLU A 184 -5.45 -14.07 -26.05
N HIS A 185 -4.96 -15.18 -26.62
CA HIS A 185 -5.63 -16.46 -26.56
C HIS A 185 -5.70 -16.99 -25.11
N ASN A 186 -4.60 -16.93 -24.38
CA ASN A 186 -4.51 -17.35 -22.98
C ASN A 186 -4.97 -16.27 -22.00
N GLN A 187 -5.14 -15.02 -22.46
CA GLN A 187 -5.38 -13.84 -21.64
C GLN A 187 -4.30 -13.66 -20.56
N THR A 188 -3.04 -13.67 -20.99
CA THR A 188 -1.88 -13.51 -20.13
C THR A 188 -0.91 -12.46 -20.67
N ILE A 189 -0.20 -11.78 -19.78
CA ILE A 189 0.91 -10.90 -20.09
C ILE A 189 2.08 -11.21 -19.16
N THR A 190 3.28 -11.34 -19.73
CA THR A 190 4.52 -11.47 -18.95
C THR A 190 5.27 -10.16 -18.99
N VAL A 191 5.62 -9.63 -17.83
CA VAL A 191 6.34 -8.37 -17.68
C VAL A 191 7.56 -8.50 -16.77
N GLU A 192 8.51 -7.61 -16.94
CA GLU A 192 9.61 -7.43 -15.99
C GLU A 192 9.08 -6.83 -14.67
N ALA A 193 9.66 -7.23 -13.54
CA ALA A 193 9.18 -6.91 -12.19
C ALA A 193 9.16 -5.41 -11.85
N GLY A 194 9.98 -4.60 -12.51
CA GLY A 194 10.00 -3.14 -12.35
C GLY A 194 8.90 -2.39 -13.12
N MET A 195 8.04 -3.09 -13.87
CA MET A 195 6.91 -2.49 -14.58
C MET A 195 5.99 -1.76 -13.62
N SER A 196 5.72 -0.46 -13.85
CA SER A 196 4.79 0.32 -13.03
C SER A 196 3.32 0.04 -13.37
N GLY A 197 2.44 0.25 -12.40
CA GLY A 197 1.00 0.09 -12.58
C GLY A 197 0.44 0.91 -13.75
N PRO A 198 0.69 2.24 -13.83
CA PRO A 198 0.23 3.07 -14.94
C PRO A 198 0.72 2.60 -16.30
N LYS A 199 1.99 2.23 -16.43
CA LYS A 199 2.56 1.75 -17.71
C LYS A 199 1.93 0.42 -18.14
N LEU A 200 1.70 -0.50 -17.20
CA LEU A 200 1.02 -1.77 -17.48
C LEU A 200 -0.42 -1.53 -17.97
N GLU A 201 -1.20 -0.72 -17.24
CA GLU A 201 -2.59 -0.42 -17.61
C GLU A 201 -2.69 0.37 -18.93
N GLU A 202 -1.82 1.35 -19.16
CA GLU A 202 -1.75 2.06 -20.44
C GLU A 202 -1.49 1.09 -21.60
N THR A 203 -0.53 0.17 -21.44
CA THR A 203 -0.22 -0.87 -22.43
C THR A 203 -1.43 -1.77 -22.69
N LEU A 204 -2.10 -2.24 -21.65
CA LEU A 204 -3.25 -3.14 -21.75
C LEU A 204 -4.52 -2.44 -22.25
N ASN A 205 -4.81 -1.23 -21.80
CA ASN A 205 -5.96 -0.46 -22.25
C ASN A 205 -5.85 -0.09 -23.74
N ASN A 206 -4.62 0.05 -24.25
CA ASN A 206 -4.31 0.28 -25.65
C ASN A 206 -3.82 -0.98 -26.37
N ALA A 207 -4.14 -2.17 -25.89
CA ALA A 207 -3.58 -3.43 -26.39
C ALA A 207 -3.76 -3.69 -27.89
N VAL A 208 -4.76 -3.05 -28.51
CA VAL A 208 -4.94 -3.11 -29.99
C VAL A 208 -3.72 -2.52 -30.71
N SER A 209 -3.22 -1.39 -30.26
CA SER A 209 -2.07 -0.69 -30.89
C SER A 209 -0.73 -1.14 -30.31
N THR A 210 -0.67 -1.46 -29.01
CA THR A 210 0.58 -1.77 -28.32
C THR A 210 0.99 -3.25 -28.40
N LEU A 211 -0.01 -4.16 -28.46
CA LEU A 211 0.20 -5.60 -28.39
C LEU A 211 -0.41 -6.38 -29.57
N GLY A 212 -1.04 -5.69 -30.54
CA GLY A 212 -1.72 -6.33 -31.68
C GLY A 212 -2.97 -7.13 -31.31
N ALA A 213 -3.57 -6.88 -30.15
CA ALA A 213 -4.77 -7.56 -29.69
C ALA A 213 -6.02 -7.11 -30.46
N LYS A 214 -7.11 -7.89 -30.36
CA LYS A 214 -8.40 -7.56 -30.97
C LYS A 214 -9.22 -6.55 -30.13
N ARG A 215 -8.82 -6.32 -28.88
CA ARG A 215 -9.54 -5.47 -27.94
C ARG A 215 -8.64 -4.97 -26.80
N ALA A 216 -9.17 -4.04 -25.98
CA ALA A 216 -8.55 -3.54 -24.78
C ALA A 216 -8.63 -4.56 -23.63
N TYR A 217 -7.60 -4.55 -22.77
CA TYR A 217 -7.48 -5.37 -21.56
C TYR A 217 -7.17 -4.52 -20.34
N THR A 218 -7.25 -5.11 -19.14
CA THR A 218 -6.83 -4.56 -17.85
C THR A 218 -6.22 -5.67 -17.00
N CYS A 219 -5.27 -5.31 -16.15
CA CYS A 219 -4.78 -6.22 -15.11
C CYS A 219 -5.79 -6.37 -13.96
N GLY A 220 -6.65 -5.37 -13.74
CA GLY A 220 -7.63 -5.37 -12.64
C GLY A 220 -7.03 -5.11 -11.26
N HIS A 221 -5.72 -4.89 -11.16
CA HIS A 221 -5.01 -4.68 -9.90
C HIS A 221 -4.66 -3.20 -9.71
N PHE A 222 -5.38 -2.52 -8.82
CA PHE A 222 -5.28 -1.08 -8.57
C PHE A 222 -5.04 -0.81 -7.06
N PRO A 223 -3.82 -1.05 -6.52
CA PRO A 223 -3.54 -0.72 -5.13
C PRO A 223 -3.63 0.80 -4.89
N GLN A 224 -3.70 1.22 -3.63
CA GLN A 224 -3.69 2.65 -3.27
C GLN A 224 -2.44 3.36 -3.83
N SER A 225 -1.32 2.65 -3.88
CA SER A 225 -0.03 3.10 -4.42
C SER A 225 0.11 2.93 -5.93
N PHE A 226 -0.97 2.71 -6.67
CA PHE A 226 -0.96 2.35 -8.09
C PHE A 226 -0.03 3.19 -8.95
N GLU A 227 0.00 4.50 -8.74
CA GLU A 227 0.78 5.44 -9.54
C GLU A 227 2.30 5.25 -9.39
N TYR A 228 2.77 4.66 -8.28
CA TYR A 228 4.19 4.54 -7.92
C TYR A 228 4.66 3.11 -7.70
N SER A 229 3.76 2.17 -7.47
CA SER A 229 4.12 0.78 -7.20
C SER A 229 4.46 0.00 -8.48
N SER A 230 5.25 -1.05 -8.32
CA SER A 230 5.64 -1.94 -9.41
C SER A 230 4.96 -3.31 -9.29
N VAL A 231 4.82 -3.99 -10.43
CA VAL A 231 4.25 -5.33 -10.51
C VAL A 231 5.00 -6.32 -9.63
N GLY A 232 6.35 -6.25 -9.63
CA GLY A 232 7.15 -7.10 -8.74
C GLY A 232 6.89 -6.83 -7.27
N GLY A 233 6.75 -5.54 -6.90
CA GLY A 233 6.38 -5.15 -5.54
C GLY A 233 5.03 -5.74 -5.13
N TRP A 234 4.03 -5.72 -6.01
CA TRP A 234 2.72 -6.32 -5.73
C TRP A 234 2.83 -7.80 -5.39
N ALA A 235 3.58 -8.58 -6.20
CA ALA A 235 3.74 -10.02 -6.01
C ALA A 235 4.50 -10.35 -4.71
N VAL A 236 5.65 -9.71 -4.48
CA VAL A 236 6.50 -10.03 -3.32
C VAL A 236 5.93 -9.57 -1.98
N THR A 237 4.91 -8.70 -1.97
CA THR A 237 4.21 -8.27 -0.74
C THR A 237 2.78 -8.83 -0.63
N ARG A 238 2.32 -9.66 -1.56
CA ARG A 238 0.93 -10.16 -1.63
C ARG A 238 -0.09 -9.03 -1.62
N GLY A 239 0.18 -7.99 -2.40
CA GLY A 239 -0.64 -6.77 -2.46
C GLY A 239 -2.09 -7.02 -2.89
N ALA A 240 -2.98 -6.08 -2.56
CA ALA A 240 -4.35 -6.07 -3.05
C ALA A 240 -4.70 -4.77 -3.75
N GLY A 241 -5.38 -4.87 -4.87
CA GLY A 241 -5.97 -3.72 -5.54
C GLY A 241 -7.35 -3.37 -5.00
N GLN A 242 -7.77 -2.12 -5.10
CA GLN A 242 -9.11 -1.67 -4.67
C GLN A 242 -10.26 -2.41 -5.38
N ASN A 243 -9.97 -3.07 -6.49
CA ASN A 243 -10.91 -3.87 -7.27
C ASN A 243 -10.83 -5.38 -6.93
N SER A 244 -10.13 -5.76 -5.87
CA SER A 244 -9.79 -7.16 -5.55
C SER A 244 -11.00 -8.04 -5.24
N SER A 245 -12.12 -7.46 -4.79
CA SER A 245 -13.34 -8.26 -4.53
C SER A 245 -13.85 -8.98 -5.80
N TYR A 246 -13.56 -8.45 -7.00
CA TYR A 246 -13.95 -9.05 -8.27
C TYR A 246 -12.78 -9.70 -9.02
N TYR A 247 -11.65 -8.99 -9.14
CA TYR A 247 -10.51 -9.48 -9.91
C TYR A 247 -9.61 -10.42 -9.10
N GLY A 248 -9.71 -10.43 -7.78
CA GLY A 248 -8.81 -11.12 -6.88
C GLY A 248 -7.64 -10.22 -6.42
N LYS A 249 -6.90 -10.71 -5.44
CA LYS A 249 -5.62 -10.16 -5.03
C LYS A 249 -4.54 -10.57 -6.03
N ILE A 250 -3.31 -10.11 -5.82
CA ILE A 250 -2.20 -10.46 -6.72
C ILE A 250 -1.97 -11.97 -6.81
N GLU A 251 -2.16 -12.71 -5.71
CA GLU A 251 -2.02 -14.16 -5.67
C GLU A 251 -3.07 -14.93 -6.49
N ASP A 252 -4.18 -14.28 -6.83
CA ASP A 252 -5.21 -14.82 -7.72
C ASP A 252 -4.96 -14.46 -9.19
N ILE A 253 -4.15 -13.42 -9.44
CA ILE A 253 -3.86 -12.85 -10.77
C ILE A 253 -2.56 -13.41 -11.34
N VAL A 254 -1.56 -13.69 -10.50
CA VAL A 254 -0.27 -14.28 -10.92
C VAL A 254 -0.48 -15.71 -11.43
N ILE A 255 0.07 -15.98 -12.61
CA ILE A 255 0.06 -17.31 -13.26
C ILE A 255 1.41 -18.00 -13.08
N SER A 256 2.53 -17.28 -13.27
CA SER A 256 3.88 -17.78 -13.06
C SER A 256 4.85 -16.68 -12.68
N GLN A 257 5.97 -17.07 -12.11
CA GLN A 257 7.03 -16.18 -11.66
C GLN A 257 8.41 -16.74 -11.98
N GLU A 258 9.38 -15.87 -12.16
CA GLU A 258 10.79 -16.25 -12.25
C GLU A 258 11.62 -15.44 -11.24
N TYR A 259 12.38 -16.14 -10.41
CA TYR A 259 13.28 -15.58 -9.44
C TYR A 259 14.73 -15.98 -9.71
N VAL A 260 15.66 -15.05 -9.50
CA VAL A 260 17.07 -15.33 -9.37
C VAL A 260 17.40 -15.38 -7.89
N THR A 261 17.84 -16.55 -7.42
CA THR A 261 18.19 -16.79 -6.01
C THR A 261 19.67 -17.13 -5.88
N PRO A 262 20.28 -17.08 -4.69
CA PRO A 262 21.66 -17.52 -4.45
C PRO A 262 21.95 -18.95 -4.90
N ILE A 263 20.96 -19.83 -4.88
CA ILE A 263 21.11 -21.25 -5.29
C ILE A 263 20.76 -21.52 -6.76
N GLY A 264 20.34 -20.48 -7.52
CA GLY A 264 20.00 -20.62 -8.94
C GLY A 264 18.66 -19.99 -9.31
N ILE A 265 18.19 -20.28 -10.51
CA ILE A 265 16.96 -19.73 -11.05
C ILE A 265 15.81 -20.64 -10.69
N ILE A 266 14.72 -20.04 -10.21
CA ILE A 266 13.45 -20.70 -9.97
C ILE A 266 12.42 -20.07 -10.90
N LYS A 267 11.80 -20.90 -11.72
CA LYS A 267 10.73 -20.49 -12.63
C LYS A 267 9.58 -21.47 -12.52
N SER A 268 8.38 -20.97 -12.28
CA SER A 268 7.17 -21.78 -12.36
C SER A 268 6.61 -21.85 -13.79
N ASP A 269 5.80 -22.85 -14.06
CA ASP A 269 5.16 -23.05 -15.34
C ASP A 269 3.91 -22.17 -15.51
N GLU A 270 3.57 -21.82 -16.77
CA GLU A 270 2.41 -21.00 -17.10
C GLU A 270 1.11 -21.83 -17.28
N PHE A 271 0.98 -22.93 -16.57
CA PHE A 271 -0.26 -23.73 -16.60
C PHE A 271 -1.36 -23.05 -15.78
N PRO A 272 -2.63 -23.13 -16.21
CA PRO A 272 -3.71 -22.44 -15.50
C PRO A 272 -3.94 -22.97 -14.09
N ARG A 273 -3.87 -24.27 -13.89
CA ARG A 273 -3.91 -24.97 -12.59
C ARG A 273 -3.28 -26.35 -12.78
N ASN A 274 -2.52 -26.82 -11.80
CA ASN A 274 -1.93 -28.14 -11.83
C ASN A 274 -1.91 -28.76 -10.42
N ALA A 275 -1.69 -30.07 -10.34
CA ALA A 275 -1.62 -30.85 -9.11
C ALA A 275 -0.23 -31.51 -8.97
N THR A 276 0.83 -30.82 -9.36
CA THR A 276 2.20 -31.34 -9.39
C THR A 276 2.99 -31.02 -8.11
N GLY A 277 2.33 -31.04 -6.98
CA GLY A 277 2.91 -30.79 -5.66
C GLY A 277 2.56 -29.40 -5.09
N PRO A 278 3.23 -28.98 -4.00
CA PRO A 278 3.07 -27.64 -3.44
C PRO A 278 3.45 -26.55 -4.44
N SER A 279 2.68 -25.47 -4.49
CA SER A 279 2.93 -24.36 -5.40
C SER A 279 4.12 -23.54 -4.95
N ILE A 280 5.18 -23.51 -5.76
CA ILE A 280 6.33 -22.65 -5.53
C ILE A 280 5.95 -21.16 -5.63
N ASP A 281 4.98 -20.82 -6.47
CA ASP A 281 4.47 -19.44 -6.58
C ASP A 281 3.92 -18.94 -5.25
N GLN A 282 3.18 -19.79 -4.52
CA GLN A 282 2.63 -19.42 -3.22
C GLN A 282 3.71 -19.29 -2.12
N ILE A 283 4.84 -19.98 -2.26
CA ILE A 283 6.00 -19.85 -1.37
C ILE A 283 6.75 -18.54 -1.65
N MET A 284 6.93 -18.21 -2.92
CA MET A 284 7.71 -17.04 -3.34
C MET A 284 6.93 -15.73 -3.24
N MET A 285 5.61 -15.74 -3.45
CA MET A 285 4.75 -14.57 -3.21
C MET A 285 4.69 -14.23 -1.73
N GLY A 286 4.94 -12.98 -1.39
CA GLY A 286 5.02 -12.52 -0.01
C GLY A 286 6.39 -12.74 0.65
N SER A 287 7.40 -13.19 -0.11
CA SER A 287 8.77 -13.35 0.40
C SER A 287 9.51 -12.03 0.61
N GLU A 288 9.00 -10.92 0.10
CA GLU A 288 9.56 -9.57 0.27
C GLU A 288 11.07 -9.49 -0.07
N GLY A 289 11.50 -10.26 -1.08
CA GLY A 289 12.90 -10.30 -1.52
C GLY A 289 13.84 -11.11 -0.62
N THR A 290 13.34 -11.83 0.39
CA THR A 290 14.20 -12.61 1.31
C THR A 290 14.70 -13.93 0.73
N PHE A 291 14.07 -14.45 -0.32
CA PHE A 291 14.47 -15.71 -0.95
C PHE A 291 15.16 -15.53 -2.30
N GLY A 292 15.04 -14.33 -2.91
CA GLY A 292 15.62 -14.04 -4.21
C GLY A 292 15.01 -12.80 -4.84
N ILE A 293 15.46 -12.48 -6.04
CA ILE A 293 15.05 -11.31 -6.82
C ILE A 293 14.06 -11.76 -7.90
N LEU A 294 12.83 -11.27 -7.81
CA LEU A 294 11.80 -11.50 -8.82
C LEU A 294 12.18 -10.76 -10.11
N THR A 295 12.28 -11.47 -11.22
CA THR A 295 12.63 -10.92 -12.53
C THR A 295 11.42 -10.75 -13.44
N HIS A 296 10.63 -11.79 -13.60
CA HIS A 296 9.48 -11.81 -14.50
C HIS A 296 8.23 -12.30 -13.78
N VAL A 297 7.10 -11.72 -14.14
CA VAL A 297 5.78 -12.12 -13.65
C VAL A 297 4.83 -12.29 -14.83
N THR A 298 4.20 -13.44 -14.93
CA THR A 298 3.10 -13.65 -15.86
C THR A 298 1.78 -13.44 -15.12
N LEU A 299 0.99 -12.49 -15.61
CA LEU A 299 -0.29 -12.09 -15.04
C LEU A 299 -1.44 -12.51 -15.95
N ARG A 300 -2.54 -12.94 -15.36
CA ARG A 300 -3.83 -12.98 -16.03
C ARG A 300 -4.27 -11.55 -16.36
N VAL A 301 -4.87 -11.37 -17.55
CA VAL A 301 -5.51 -10.10 -17.93
C VAL A 301 -7.00 -10.30 -18.19
N PHE A 302 -7.76 -9.24 -18.01
CA PHE A 302 -9.20 -9.24 -18.13
C PHE A 302 -9.65 -8.31 -19.25
N LYS A 303 -10.80 -8.58 -19.86
CA LYS A 303 -11.39 -7.69 -20.86
C LYS A 303 -11.72 -6.33 -20.23
N TYR A 304 -11.22 -5.24 -20.80
CA TYR A 304 -11.52 -3.91 -20.32
C TYR A 304 -12.87 -3.42 -20.89
N MET A 305 -13.84 -3.21 -20.02
CA MET A 305 -15.23 -2.87 -20.38
C MET A 305 -15.79 -1.75 -19.47
N PRO A 306 -15.16 -0.56 -19.43
CA PRO A 306 -15.54 0.53 -18.52
C PRO A 306 -16.94 1.05 -18.77
N GLU A 307 -17.47 0.94 -19.99
CA GLU A 307 -18.83 1.32 -20.39
C GLU A 307 -19.92 0.53 -19.66
N ASN A 308 -19.60 -0.65 -19.17
CA ASN A 308 -20.52 -1.52 -18.45
C ASN A 308 -20.57 -1.26 -16.94
N ARG A 309 -19.70 -0.39 -16.39
CA ARG A 309 -19.65 -0.09 -14.96
C ARG A 309 -20.95 0.46 -14.44
N LYS A 310 -21.44 -0.09 -13.32
CA LYS A 310 -22.64 0.35 -12.59
C LYS A 310 -22.23 0.85 -11.21
N LYS A 311 -22.04 2.16 -11.09
CA LYS A 311 -21.65 2.82 -9.85
C LYS A 311 -22.85 3.00 -8.93
N PHE A 312 -22.67 2.78 -7.64
CA PHE A 312 -23.67 2.94 -6.61
C PHE A 312 -23.09 3.60 -5.36
N SER A 313 -23.95 4.27 -4.60
CA SER A 313 -23.67 4.65 -3.22
C SER A 313 -24.96 4.69 -2.40
N TYR A 314 -24.83 4.32 -1.13
CA TYR A 314 -25.93 4.22 -0.17
C TYR A 314 -25.48 4.77 1.18
N VAL A 315 -26.42 5.35 1.92
CA VAL A 315 -26.23 5.71 3.32
C VAL A 315 -27.12 4.82 4.18
N PHE A 316 -26.56 4.18 5.19
CA PHE A 316 -27.27 3.41 6.21
C PHE A 316 -27.42 4.23 7.48
N LYS A 317 -28.39 3.87 8.34
CA LYS A 317 -28.66 4.58 9.59
C LYS A 317 -27.57 4.39 10.63
N ASP A 318 -26.92 3.24 10.59
CA ASP A 318 -25.88 2.83 11.55
C ASP A 318 -24.92 1.79 10.93
N TRP A 319 -23.85 1.51 11.67
CA TRP A 319 -22.79 0.58 11.30
C TRP A 319 -23.29 -0.86 11.15
N GLU A 320 -24.14 -1.32 12.04
CA GLU A 320 -24.63 -2.70 12.06
C GLU A 320 -25.44 -3.03 10.78
N ASN A 321 -26.34 -2.14 10.38
CA ASN A 321 -27.11 -2.30 9.14
C ASN A 321 -26.20 -2.31 7.91
N GLY A 322 -25.17 -1.43 7.87
CA GLY A 322 -24.17 -1.39 6.79
C GLY A 322 -23.35 -2.69 6.73
N LEU A 323 -22.87 -3.16 7.88
CA LEU A 323 -22.08 -4.39 8.02
C LEU A 323 -22.89 -5.63 7.57
N ASN A 324 -24.13 -5.76 8.03
CA ASN A 324 -25.00 -6.87 7.66
C ASN A 324 -25.32 -6.87 6.16
N ALA A 325 -25.56 -5.70 5.56
CA ALA A 325 -25.75 -5.56 4.11
C ALA A 325 -24.49 -5.97 3.34
N ALA A 326 -23.32 -5.52 3.77
CA ALA A 326 -22.05 -5.87 3.13
C ALA A 326 -21.80 -7.38 3.15
N ARG A 327 -22.00 -8.03 4.29
CA ARG A 327 -21.90 -9.49 4.41
C ARG A 327 -22.91 -10.22 3.52
N GLU A 328 -24.19 -9.82 3.51
CA GLU A 328 -25.21 -10.46 2.66
C GLU A 328 -24.89 -10.29 1.17
N ILE A 329 -24.32 -9.15 0.75
CA ILE A 329 -23.86 -8.93 -0.62
C ILE A 329 -22.76 -9.92 -0.98
N MET A 330 -21.76 -10.10 -0.11
CA MET A 330 -20.61 -10.97 -0.39
C MET A 330 -20.93 -12.47 -0.29
N GLN A 331 -21.97 -12.83 0.44
CA GLN A 331 -22.45 -14.21 0.58
C GLN A 331 -23.62 -14.56 -0.35
N GLY A 332 -24.03 -13.63 -1.21
CA GLY A 332 -25.24 -13.75 -2.02
C GLY A 332 -25.09 -14.58 -3.31
N GLU A 333 -23.87 -15.04 -3.67
CA GLU A 333 -23.56 -15.91 -4.81
C GLU A 333 -24.06 -15.41 -6.19
N PHE A 334 -24.36 -14.12 -6.32
CA PHE A 334 -24.80 -13.48 -7.57
C PHE A 334 -23.67 -12.75 -8.32
N GLY A 335 -22.43 -12.90 -7.86
CA GLY A 335 -21.23 -12.17 -8.29
C GLY A 335 -20.90 -11.02 -7.36
N PHE A 336 -19.67 -10.52 -7.45
CA PHE A 336 -19.13 -9.51 -6.54
C PHE A 336 -19.07 -8.12 -7.20
N PRO A 337 -19.25 -7.03 -6.42
CA PRO A 337 -18.85 -5.70 -6.87
C PRO A 337 -17.33 -5.66 -7.06
N SER A 338 -16.88 -4.90 -8.04
CA SER A 338 -15.45 -4.78 -8.33
C SER A 338 -14.76 -3.87 -7.30
N VAL A 339 -15.32 -2.69 -7.08
CA VAL A 339 -14.96 -1.84 -5.95
C VAL A 339 -16.08 -1.86 -4.95
N PHE A 340 -15.72 -2.05 -3.69
CA PHE A 340 -16.68 -2.10 -2.59
C PHE A 340 -16.04 -1.53 -1.33
N ARG A 341 -16.70 -0.54 -0.72
CA ARG A 341 -16.23 0.16 0.46
C ARG A 341 -17.41 0.51 1.37
N LEU A 342 -17.23 0.31 2.66
CA LEU A 342 -18.14 0.74 3.72
C LEU A 342 -17.35 1.59 4.72
N SER A 343 -17.66 2.87 4.80
CA SER A 343 -17.04 3.83 5.72
C SER A 343 -17.82 3.90 7.02
N ASP A 344 -17.12 3.88 8.16
CA ASP A 344 -17.71 3.96 9.49
C ASP A 344 -18.35 5.34 9.76
N PRO A 345 -19.02 5.51 10.91
CA PRO A 345 -19.66 6.80 11.23
C PRO A 345 -18.70 7.98 11.26
N GLU A 346 -17.48 7.81 11.79
CA GLU A 346 -16.51 8.90 11.88
C GLU A 346 -15.97 9.29 10.50
N GLU A 347 -15.60 8.31 9.67
CA GLU A 347 -15.16 8.57 8.30
C GLU A 347 -16.27 9.19 7.47
N THR A 348 -17.52 8.71 7.62
CA THR A 348 -18.68 9.27 6.90
C THR A 348 -18.94 10.71 7.30
N SER A 349 -18.86 11.05 8.59
CA SER A 349 -19.05 12.42 9.09
C SER A 349 -17.98 13.37 8.55
N ILE A 350 -16.71 12.95 8.59
CA ILE A 350 -15.58 13.72 8.07
C ILE A 350 -15.72 13.90 6.55
N ALA A 351 -16.05 12.85 5.80
CA ALA A 351 -16.28 12.94 4.37
C ALA A 351 -17.41 13.93 4.04
N PHE A 352 -18.54 13.85 4.73
CA PHE A 352 -19.66 14.78 4.52
C PHE A 352 -19.24 16.23 4.78
N ARG A 353 -18.43 16.46 5.78
CA ARG A 353 -17.88 17.78 6.10
C ARG A 353 -16.91 18.28 5.03
N LEU A 354 -15.93 17.48 4.64
CA LEU A 354 -14.91 17.86 3.66
C LEU A 354 -15.47 18.09 2.26
N TYR A 355 -16.47 17.30 1.87
CA TYR A 355 -17.19 17.47 0.60
C TYR A 355 -18.31 18.54 0.65
N GLY A 356 -18.49 19.22 1.79
CA GLY A 356 -19.44 20.31 1.94
C GLY A 356 -20.91 19.87 1.92
N VAL A 357 -21.19 18.65 2.33
CA VAL A 357 -22.56 18.11 2.49
C VAL A 357 -23.10 18.40 3.89
N ALA A 358 -22.25 18.38 4.91
CA ALA A 358 -22.63 18.66 6.29
C ALA A 358 -23.30 20.04 6.42
N ASP A 359 -24.31 20.15 7.30
CA ASP A 359 -25.11 21.34 7.60
C ASP A 359 -25.99 21.85 6.44
N THR A 360 -25.99 21.20 5.29
CA THR A 360 -26.84 21.55 4.16
C THR A 360 -28.29 21.08 4.34
N VAL A 361 -29.17 21.54 3.45
CA VAL A 361 -30.57 21.03 3.39
C VAL A 361 -30.61 19.52 3.18
N ILE A 362 -29.66 18.97 2.39
CA ILE A 362 -29.55 17.52 2.15
C ILE A 362 -29.21 16.81 3.46
N ASP A 363 -28.29 17.32 4.23
CA ASP A 363 -27.90 16.76 5.51
C ASP A 363 -29.04 16.75 6.53
N LYS A 364 -29.75 17.88 6.65
CA LYS A 364 -30.94 18.01 7.50
C LYS A 364 -32.06 17.05 7.08
N MET A 365 -32.27 16.85 5.79
CA MET A 365 -33.25 15.91 5.26
C MET A 365 -32.85 14.46 5.58
N LEU A 366 -31.56 14.12 5.49
CA LEU A 366 -31.04 12.81 5.88
C LEU A 366 -31.28 12.54 7.38
N ALA A 367 -30.93 13.52 8.23
CA ALA A 367 -31.14 13.43 9.68
C ALA A 367 -32.61 13.27 10.04
N ALA A 368 -33.53 14.01 9.39
CA ALA A 368 -34.97 13.89 9.60
C ALA A 368 -35.53 12.50 9.23
N LYS A 369 -34.89 11.80 8.26
CA LYS A 369 -35.23 10.42 7.88
C LYS A 369 -34.52 9.36 8.74
N GLY A 370 -33.78 9.77 9.77
CA GLY A 370 -33.09 8.89 10.72
C GLY A 370 -31.65 8.57 10.39
N TYR A 371 -31.08 9.11 9.32
CA TYR A 371 -29.65 8.97 8.97
C TYR A 371 -28.84 10.08 9.66
N LYS A 372 -28.68 9.95 10.99
CA LYS A 372 -28.10 10.98 11.85
C LYS A 372 -26.59 11.03 11.71
N ASP A 373 -26.03 12.23 11.77
CA ASP A 373 -24.58 12.42 11.86
C ASP A 373 -23.99 11.69 13.07
N GLY A 374 -22.76 11.22 12.98
CA GLY A 374 -22.09 10.39 14.00
C GLY A 374 -22.63 8.97 14.16
N LYS A 375 -23.69 8.56 13.40
CA LYS A 375 -24.23 7.20 13.38
C LYS A 375 -24.31 6.61 11.98
N ARG A 376 -24.67 7.42 10.99
CA ARG A 376 -24.81 6.99 9.59
C ARG A 376 -23.49 6.52 9.00
N VAL A 377 -23.55 5.58 8.07
CA VAL A 377 -22.39 5.02 7.35
C VAL A 377 -22.60 5.07 5.86
N LEU A 378 -21.53 5.32 5.12
CA LEU A 378 -21.53 5.43 3.67
C LEU A 378 -20.98 4.15 3.04
N MET A 379 -21.77 3.55 2.16
CA MET A 379 -21.34 2.47 1.28
C MET A 379 -21.21 2.99 -0.16
N LEU A 380 -20.11 2.69 -0.82
CA LEU A 380 -19.89 3.05 -2.21
C LEU A 380 -19.17 1.94 -2.98
N GLY A 381 -19.32 1.96 -4.30
CA GLY A 381 -18.62 1.02 -5.17
C GLY A 381 -19.19 0.95 -6.57
N TRP A 382 -18.76 -0.06 -7.30
CA TRP A 382 -19.33 -0.40 -8.61
C TRP A 382 -19.19 -1.86 -8.95
N SER A 383 -20.07 -2.36 -9.81
CA SER A 383 -19.93 -3.61 -10.53
C SER A 383 -19.45 -3.34 -11.96
N GLU A 384 -18.66 -4.23 -12.52
CA GLU A 384 -18.15 -4.17 -13.90
C GLU A 384 -18.07 -5.57 -14.51
N GLY A 385 -17.65 -5.66 -15.77
CA GLY A 385 -17.60 -6.89 -16.53
C GLY A 385 -18.59 -6.89 -17.69
N GLU A 386 -19.15 -8.06 -18.05
CA GLU A 386 -20.17 -8.16 -19.09
C GLU A 386 -21.43 -7.36 -18.68
N LYS A 387 -22.11 -6.78 -19.66
CA LYS A 387 -23.22 -5.82 -19.47
C LYS A 387 -24.37 -6.37 -18.62
N HIS A 388 -24.80 -7.59 -18.87
CA HIS A 388 -25.91 -8.22 -18.13
C HIS A 388 -25.46 -8.65 -16.74
N PHE A 389 -24.23 -9.15 -16.61
CA PHE A 389 -23.61 -9.50 -15.33
C PHE A 389 -23.53 -8.27 -14.42
N SER A 390 -22.88 -7.19 -14.89
CA SER A 390 -22.71 -5.97 -14.07
C SER A 390 -24.04 -5.34 -13.66
N LYS A 391 -25.05 -5.38 -14.56
CA LYS A 391 -26.42 -4.90 -14.26
C LYS A 391 -27.10 -5.78 -13.20
N ASN A 392 -26.95 -7.11 -13.30
CA ASN A 392 -27.52 -8.04 -12.31
C ASN A 392 -26.91 -7.81 -10.92
N VAL A 393 -25.58 -7.76 -10.82
CA VAL A 393 -24.89 -7.51 -9.55
C VAL A 393 -25.37 -6.20 -8.91
N ALA A 394 -25.41 -5.10 -9.67
CA ALA A 394 -25.90 -3.83 -9.15
C ALA A 394 -27.37 -3.89 -8.67
N LYS A 395 -28.23 -4.64 -9.38
CA LYS A 395 -29.63 -4.84 -8.99
C LYS A 395 -29.77 -5.61 -7.67
N GLN A 396 -28.98 -6.66 -7.47
CA GLN A 396 -28.99 -7.45 -6.23
C GLN A 396 -28.48 -6.61 -5.06
N ILE A 397 -27.40 -5.83 -5.27
CA ILE A 397 -26.87 -4.90 -4.27
C ILE A 397 -27.95 -3.90 -3.85
N ASP A 398 -28.66 -3.28 -4.81
CA ASP A 398 -29.74 -2.34 -4.52
C ASP A 398 -30.84 -2.97 -3.67
N LYS A 399 -31.26 -4.21 -4.00
CA LYS A 399 -32.27 -4.96 -3.24
C LYS A 399 -31.82 -5.22 -1.80
N ILE A 400 -30.57 -5.65 -1.60
CA ILE A 400 -30.03 -5.96 -0.27
C ILE A 400 -29.87 -4.66 0.54
N CYS A 401 -29.29 -3.61 -0.03
CA CYS A 401 -29.15 -2.33 0.65
C CYS A 401 -30.50 -1.78 1.13
N LYS A 402 -31.53 -1.83 0.29
CA LYS A 402 -32.91 -1.42 0.68
C LYS A 402 -33.50 -2.29 1.77
N LYS A 403 -33.28 -3.61 1.74
CA LYS A 403 -33.70 -4.53 2.80
C LYS A 403 -33.11 -4.13 4.16
N HIS A 404 -31.87 -3.67 4.19
CA HIS A 404 -31.16 -3.17 5.39
C HIS A 404 -31.41 -1.67 5.66
N GLY A 405 -32.45 -1.08 5.08
CA GLY A 405 -32.88 0.29 5.35
C GLY A 405 -31.98 1.39 4.79
N ALA A 406 -31.15 1.07 3.80
CA ALA A 406 -30.30 2.06 3.15
C ALA A 406 -31.08 3.02 2.23
N MET A 407 -30.57 4.23 2.13
CA MET A 407 -31.02 5.22 1.16
C MET A 407 -29.98 5.35 0.04
N TYR A 408 -30.42 5.23 -1.21
CA TYR A 408 -29.59 5.46 -2.37
C TYR A 408 -29.23 6.96 -2.52
N THR A 409 -27.93 7.27 -2.61
CA THR A 409 -27.40 8.65 -2.67
C THR A 409 -26.87 9.03 -4.05
N THR A 410 -27.23 8.29 -5.07
CA THR A 410 -26.81 8.43 -6.46
C THR A 410 -25.35 8.00 -6.72
N SER A 411 -24.97 7.88 -7.99
CA SER A 411 -23.58 7.53 -8.36
C SER A 411 -22.60 8.71 -8.25
N ILE A 412 -23.07 9.91 -7.89
CA ILE A 412 -22.22 11.11 -7.83
C ILE A 412 -21.15 10.97 -6.75
N VAL A 413 -21.50 10.42 -5.59
CA VAL A 413 -20.56 10.20 -4.48
C VAL A 413 -19.42 9.28 -4.92
N THR A 414 -19.74 8.14 -5.52
CA THR A 414 -18.75 7.19 -6.04
C THR A 414 -17.90 7.78 -7.16
N LYS A 415 -18.49 8.61 -8.05
CA LYS A 415 -17.71 9.33 -9.08
C LYS A 415 -16.75 10.35 -8.48
N GLY A 416 -17.14 11.01 -7.40
CA GLY A 416 -16.27 11.94 -6.66
C GLY A 416 -15.09 11.21 -6.05
N TRP A 417 -15.35 10.12 -5.33
CA TRP A 417 -14.31 9.27 -4.74
C TRP A 417 -13.35 8.68 -5.78
N GLU A 418 -13.86 8.17 -6.90
CA GLU A 418 -13.04 7.59 -7.98
C GLU A 418 -11.97 8.55 -8.50
N LYS A 419 -12.26 9.85 -8.55
CA LYS A 419 -11.31 10.87 -9.04
C LYS A 419 -10.10 11.06 -8.11
N GLY A 420 -10.31 10.88 -6.80
CA GLY A 420 -9.28 11.09 -5.79
C GLY A 420 -8.64 9.80 -5.26
N ARG A 421 -9.12 8.63 -5.67
CA ARG A 421 -8.79 7.35 -5.01
C ARG A 421 -7.31 6.97 -4.94
N PHE A 422 -6.47 7.54 -5.79
CA PHE A 422 -5.02 7.33 -5.78
C PHE A 422 -4.25 8.49 -5.16
N THR A 423 -4.86 9.67 -5.02
CA THR A 423 -4.20 10.88 -4.54
C THR A 423 -4.46 11.18 -3.07
N ASP A 424 -5.44 10.52 -2.43
CA ASP A 424 -5.74 10.71 -1.01
C ASP A 424 -4.51 10.48 -0.09
N PRO A 425 -3.62 9.50 -0.34
CA PRO A 425 -2.40 9.31 0.46
C PRO A 425 -1.45 10.51 0.45
N TYR A 426 -1.51 11.37 -0.57
CA TYR A 426 -0.64 12.56 -0.68
C TYR A 426 -0.92 13.58 0.42
N LEU A 427 -2.14 13.58 0.97
CA LEU A 427 -2.51 14.42 2.10
C LEU A 427 -1.69 14.13 3.35
N ARG A 428 -1.18 12.90 3.50
CA ARG A 428 -0.43 12.45 4.67
C ARG A 428 0.84 13.28 4.90
N GLU A 429 1.62 13.49 3.84
CA GLU A 429 2.83 14.30 3.93
C GLU A 429 2.51 15.78 4.13
N ASP A 430 1.45 16.27 3.49
CA ASP A 430 1.03 17.67 3.62
C ASP A 430 0.51 17.97 5.05
N MET A 431 -0.15 17.03 5.71
CA MET A 431 -0.55 17.19 7.11
C MET A 431 0.65 17.29 8.06
N GLY A 432 1.74 16.58 7.77
CA GLY A 432 3.00 16.69 8.50
C GLY A 432 3.59 18.11 8.47
N ASP A 433 3.32 18.90 7.44
CA ASP A 433 3.75 20.31 7.35
C ASP A 433 3.06 21.20 8.39
N TYR A 434 1.97 20.72 9.00
CA TYR A 434 1.23 21.37 10.08
C TYR A 434 1.42 20.69 11.44
N GLY A 435 2.38 19.76 11.56
CA GLY A 435 2.66 19.03 12.80
C GLY A 435 1.63 17.95 13.13
N LEU A 436 0.87 17.50 12.13
CA LEU A 436 -0.09 16.40 12.26
C LEU A 436 0.51 15.10 11.70
N MET A 437 0.40 14.05 12.47
CA MET A 437 0.64 12.67 12.02
C MET A 437 -0.68 12.10 11.48
N LEU A 438 -0.68 11.70 10.23
CA LEU A 438 -1.76 10.95 9.57
C LEU A 438 -1.17 9.63 9.09
N ASP A 439 -1.60 8.52 9.66
CA ASP A 439 -1.13 7.20 9.24
C ASP A 439 -2.24 6.16 9.23
N THR A 440 -1.91 4.98 8.74
CA THR A 440 -2.87 3.90 8.53
C THR A 440 -2.29 2.56 8.94
N LEU A 441 -3.11 1.74 9.59
CA LEU A 441 -2.86 0.32 9.80
C LEU A 441 -4.09 -0.48 9.35
N GLU A 442 -3.86 -1.69 8.91
CA GLU A 442 -4.94 -2.51 8.38
C GLU A 442 -4.80 -3.97 8.81
N CYS A 443 -5.91 -4.69 8.79
CA CYS A 443 -5.94 -6.09 9.18
C CYS A 443 -7.03 -6.85 8.43
N SER A 444 -6.90 -8.18 8.35
CA SER A 444 -7.92 -9.05 7.80
C SER A 444 -8.73 -9.70 8.92
N VAL A 445 -10.06 -9.67 8.81
CA VAL A 445 -10.98 -10.10 9.87
C VAL A 445 -12.13 -10.93 9.32
N ASN A 446 -12.48 -12.01 10.01
CA ASN A 446 -13.68 -12.80 9.71
C ASN A 446 -14.94 -12.09 10.17
N TRP A 447 -16.10 -12.38 9.54
CA TRP A 447 -17.35 -11.71 9.85
C TRP A 447 -17.80 -11.86 11.31
N ASP A 448 -17.58 -13.00 11.94
CA ASP A 448 -17.97 -13.29 13.31
C ASP A 448 -17.14 -12.52 14.36
N ASN A 449 -15.92 -12.13 14.02
CA ASN A 449 -15.03 -11.36 14.90
C ASN A 449 -14.96 -9.87 14.55
N PHE A 450 -15.70 -9.43 13.54
CA PHE A 450 -15.55 -8.13 12.93
C PHE A 450 -15.79 -6.97 13.89
N THR A 451 -16.93 -6.99 14.59
CA THR A 451 -17.31 -5.96 15.56
C THR A 451 -16.34 -5.89 16.73
N ASN A 452 -15.88 -7.05 17.24
CA ASN A 452 -14.91 -7.11 18.32
C ASN A 452 -13.58 -6.40 17.96
N VAL A 453 -13.02 -6.70 16.79
CA VAL A 453 -11.77 -6.05 16.34
C VAL A 453 -12.00 -4.56 16.10
N TYR A 454 -13.05 -4.20 15.37
CA TYR A 454 -13.40 -2.82 15.06
C TYR A 454 -13.50 -1.94 16.31
N GLU A 455 -14.27 -2.38 17.30
CA GLU A 455 -14.50 -1.59 18.52
C GLU A 455 -13.25 -1.45 19.38
N ASN A 456 -12.50 -2.54 19.55
CA ASN A 456 -11.37 -2.54 20.48
C ASN A 456 -10.15 -1.82 19.92
N VAL A 457 -9.83 -1.99 18.64
CA VAL A 457 -8.73 -1.24 18.00
C VAL A 457 -9.06 0.25 18.00
N ARG A 458 -10.26 0.64 17.62
CA ARG A 458 -10.70 2.04 17.67
C ARG A 458 -10.68 2.61 19.08
N ARG A 459 -11.11 1.83 20.08
CA ARG A 459 -11.05 2.25 21.50
C ARG A 459 -9.63 2.57 21.91
N PHE A 460 -8.66 1.76 21.50
CA PHE A 460 -7.25 2.08 21.76
C PHE A 460 -6.82 3.36 21.01
N CYS A 461 -7.10 3.47 19.72
CA CYS A 461 -6.75 4.67 18.96
C CYS A 461 -7.32 5.94 19.60
N LYS A 462 -8.58 5.89 20.02
CA LYS A 462 -9.31 7.02 20.64
C LYS A 462 -8.96 7.23 22.13
N SER A 463 -8.20 6.35 22.76
CA SER A 463 -7.73 6.57 24.14
C SER A 463 -6.72 7.73 24.22
N ARG A 464 -6.04 8.04 23.11
CA ARG A 464 -5.27 9.27 22.97
C ARG A 464 -6.23 10.44 22.72
N PRO A 465 -6.22 11.51 23.54
CA PRO A 465 -7.08 12.67 23.35
C PRO A 465 -6.85 13.33 21.97
N TYR A 466 -7.88 14.00 21.46
CA TYR A 466 -7.82 14.79 20.23
C TYR A 466 -7.29 13.98 19.03
N THR A 467 -7.77 12.74 18.89
CA THR A 467 -7.39 11.82 17.82
C THR A 467 -8.60 11.51 16.95
N ILE A 468 -8.44 11.62 15.64
CA ILE A 468 -9.35 11.04 14.65
C ILE A 468 -8.99 9.56 14.47
N CYS A 469 -9.98 8.69 14.37
CA CYS A 469 -9.80 7.31 13.96
C CYS A 469 -10.93 6.92 13.01
N MET A 470 -10.77 7.27 11.75
CA MET A 470 -11.67 6.82 10.68
C MET A 470 -11.42 5.35 10.39
N THR A 471 -12.48 4.61 10.05
CA THR A 471 -12.33 3.20 9.70
C THR A 471 -13.20 2.85 8.52
N HIS A 472 -12.66 2.14 7.56
CA HIS A 472 -13.48 1.57 6.51
C HIS A 472 -13.16 0.10 6.27
N MET A 473 -14.15 -0.56 5.71
CA MET A 473 -14.00 -1.88 5.13
C MET A 473 -13.74 -1.76 3.63
N SER A 474 -12.82 -2.56 3.15
CA SER A 474 -12.52 -2.75 1.73
C SER A 474 -12.03 -4.18 1.49
N HIS A 475 -11.76 -4.56 0.24
CA HIS A 475 -11.29 -5.91 -0.05
C HIS A 475 -12.16 -7.00 0.61
N PHE A 476 -13.37 -7.10 0.13
CA PHE A 476 -14.38 -7.98 0.72
C PHE A 476 -14.31 -9.41 0.17
N TYR A 477 -14.60 -10.36 1.05
CA TYR A 477 -14.67 -11.80 0.78
C TYR A 477 -15.94 -12.40 1.38
N PRO A 478 -16.40 -13.59 0.93
CA PRO A 478 -17.49 -14.32 1.61
C PRO A 478 -17.23 -14.60 3.09
N GLN A 479 -15.96 -14.75 3.50
CA GLN A 479 -15.56 -15.10 4.87
C GLN A 479 -15.27 -13.88 5.77
N GLY A 480 -15.03 -12.71 5.19
CA GLY A 480 -14.62 -11.52 5.95
C GLY A 480 -14.23 -10.36 5.05
N ALA A 481 -13.53 -9.40 5.62
CA ALA A 481 -13.03 -8.24 4.88
C ALA A 481 -11.76 -7.66 5.52
N ASN A 482 -11.15 -6.73 4.83
CA ASN A 482 -10.13 -5.86 5.42
C ASN A 482 -10.78 -4.76 6.26
N LEU A 483 -10.24 -4.51 7.45
CA LEU A 483 -10.44 -3.30 8.25
C LEU A 483 -9.24 -2.39 8.07
N TYR A 484 -9.50 -1.16 7.66
CA TYR A 484 -8.50 -0.15 7.40
C TYR A 484 -8.69 1.02 8.36
N PHE A 485 -7.79 1.16 9.33
CA PHE A 485 -7.82 2.22 10.33
C PHE A 485 -6.96 3.38 9.86
N ILE A 486 -7.56 4.57 9.76
CA ILE A 486 -6.88 5.84 9.44
C ILE A 486 -6.90 6.66 10.72
N PHE A 487 -5.75 6.96 11.28
CA PHE A 487 -5.66 7.73 12.51
C PHE A 487 -4.82 8.99 12.30
N GLU A 488 -5.32 10.08 12.88
CA GLU A 488 -4.71 11.40 12.75
C GLU A 488 -4.66 12.08 14.13
N ALA A 489 -3.51 12.67 14.46
CA ALA A 489 -3.28 13.33 15.73
C ALA A 489 -2.19 14.39 15.61
N LYS A 490 -2.20 15.39 16.51
CA LYS A 490 -1.06 16.30 16.68
C LYS A 490 0.08 15.51 17.35
N MET A 491 1.03 15.06 16.55
CA MET A 491 2.13 14.20 16.98
C MET A 491 3.29 14.38 16.01
N ASN A 492 4.46 14.73 16.51
CA ASN A 492 5.67 14.92 15.72
C ASN A 492 6.93 14.31 16.41
N ASP A 493 6.74 13.60 17.49
CA ASP A 493 7.77 12.84 18.16
C ASP A 493 7.79 11.40 17.65
N LEU A 494 8.97 10.91 17.29
CA LEU A 494 9.13 9.58 16.68
C LEU A 494 8.88 8.45 17.69
N ASP A 495 9.32 8.63 18.94
CA ASP A 495 9.17 7.60 19.97
C ASP A 495 7.71 7.51 20.42
N GLU A 496 7.02 8.64 20.58
CA GLU A 496 5.58 8.69 20.83
C GLU A 496 4.80 7.96 19.72
N TYR A 497 5.16 8.21 18.45
CA TYR A 497 4.53 7.54 17.33
C TYR A 497 4.77 6.03 17.34
N LEU A 498 6.01 5.60 17.57
CA LEU A 498 6.36 4.18 17.62
C LEU A 498 5.62 3.43 18.74
N GLU A 499 5.49 4.06 19.93
CA GLU A 499 4.71 3.49 21.03
C GLU A 499 3.23 3.36 20.66
N TYR A 500 2.66 4.40 20.07
CA TYR A 500 1.26 4.41 19.65
C TYR A 500 0.97 3.37 18.58
N GLN A 501 1.82 3.28 17.56
CA GLN A 501 1.72 2.29 16.49
C GLN A 501 1.83 0.85 17.03
N ARG A 502 2.78 0.60 17.95
CA ARG A 502 2.91 -0.70 18.62
C ARG A 502 1.62 -1.08 19.37
N GLY A 503 1.04 -0.14 20.10
CA GLY A 503 -0.22 -0.38 20.80
C GLY A 503 -1.38 -0.71 19.87
N ILE A 504 -1.47 -0.10 18.68
CA ILE A 504 -2.48 -0.44 17.69
C ILE A 504 -2.25 -1.88 17.19
N MET A 505 -1.02 -2.24 16.83
CA MET A 505 -0.67 -3.60 16.38
C MET A 505 -0.94 -4.65 17.45
N ASP A 506 -0.58 -4.37 18.70
CA ASP A 506 -0.86 -5.24 19.84
C ASP A 506 -2.38 -5.50 19.98
N ASN A 507 -3.22 -4.48 19.79
CA ASN A 507 -4.67 -4.64 19.83
C ASN A 507 -5.22 -5.41 18.62
N ILE A 508 -4.71 -5.18 17.40
CA ILE A 508 -5.07 -5.96 16.20
C ILE A 508 -4.84 -7.46 16.49
N GLN A 509 -3.66 -7.82 16.96
CA GLN A 509 -3.32 -9.21 17.25
C GLN A 509 -4.11 -9.78 18.44
N LYS A 510 -4.20 -9.03 19.55
CA LYS A 510 -4.92 -9.43 20.77
C LYS A 510 -6.38 -9.78 20.50
N TYR A 511 -7.04 -9.05 19.61
CA TYR A 511 -8.44 -9.28 19.28
C TYR A 511 -8.64 -10.20 18.08
N GLY A 512 -7.59 -10.92 17.65
CA GLY A 512 -7.68 -12.05 16.74
C GLY A 512 -7.87 -11.70 15.27
N ALA A 513 -7.36 -10.55 14.83
CA ALA A 513 -7.23 -10.22 13.42
C ALA A 513 -5.87 -10.63 12.87
N ALA A 514 -5.79 -10.90 11.56
CA ALA A 514 -4.50 -11.03 10.89
C ALA A 514 -3.85 -9.65 10.77
N MET A 515 -2.57 -9.56 11.14
CA MET A 515 -1.84 -8.29 11.30
C MET A 515 -1.62 -7.50 10.01
N SER A 516 -1.84 -8.09 8.85
CA SER A 516 -1.84 -7.42 7.55
C SER A 516 -2.69 -8.18 6.54
N HIS A 517 -3.42 -7.46 5.71
CA HIS A 517 -4.13 -7.98 4.55
C HIS A 517 -3.34 -7.76 3.25
N HIS A 518 -2.68 -6.60 3.10
CA HIS A 518 -2.04 -6.21 1.83
C HIS A 518 -0.82 -5.29 1.96
N HIS A 519 -0.50 -4.77 3.15
CA HIS A 519 0.69 -3.92 3.34
C HIS A 519 1.99 -4.71 3.35
N GLY A 520 1.92 -6.04 3.57
CA GLY A 520 3.08 -6.88 3.84
C GLY A 520 3.52 -6.79 5.30
N ILE A 521 4.66 -7.35 5.60
CA ILE A 521 5.24 -7.44 6.94
C ILE A 521 6.46 -6.53 7.08
N GLY A 522 7.35 -6.58 6.11
CA GLY A 522 8.61 -5.81 6.13
C GLY A 522 9.44 -6.07 7.37
N LYS A 523 10.06 -4.99 7.85
CA LYS A 523 10.82 -4.96 9.12
C LYS A 523 9.99 -4.35 10.26
N MET A 524 8.99 -3.52 9.92
CA MET A 524 8.23 -2.75 10.90
C MET A 524 7.25 -3.61 11.70
N THR A 525 6.55 -4.55 11.05
CA THR A 525 5.59 -5.43 11.72
C THR A 525 6.14 -6.86 11.94
N ALA A 526 7.35 -7.12 11.50
CA ALA A 526 8.06 -8.37 11.71
C ALA A 526 8.12 -8.87 13.18
N PRO A 527 8.25 -7.99 14.19
CA PRO A 527 8.23 -8.41 15.59
C PRO A 527 7.02 -9.23 16.02
N TRP A 528 5.87 -9.02 15.39
CA TRP A 528 4.62 -9.73 15.71
C TRP A 528 4.41 -11.01 14.92
N LEU A 529 5.18 -11.25 13.84
CA LEU A 529 4.86 -12.32 12.90
C LEU A 529 4.91 -13.71 13.55
N GLU A 530 5.97 -14.03 14.29
CA GLU A 530 6.11 -15.35 14.94
C GLU A 530 4.99 -15.61 15.96
N ALA A 531 4.59 -14.57 16.71
CA ALA A 531 3.43 -14.65 17.61
C ALA A 531 2.10 -14.88 16.87
N GLN A 532 1.96 -14.32 15.66
CA GLN A 532 0.78 -14.49 14.82
C GLN A 532 0.65 -15.90 14.24
N ILE A 533 1.72 -16.42 13.63
CA ILE A 533 1.69 -17.67 12.85
C ILE A 533 2.13 -18.89 13.67
N GLY A 534 2.79 -18.68 14.78
CA GLY A 534 3.35 -19.72 15.64
C GLY A 534 4.72 -20.22 15.20
N LYS A 535 5.46 -20.78 16.18
CA LYS A 535 6.84 -21.23 16.01
C LYS A 535 7.02 -22.22 14.86
N ASN A 536 6.16 -23.23 14.75
CA ASN A 536 6.32 -24.28 13.73
C ASN A 536 6.26 -23.72 12.30
N GLN A 537 5.37 -22.76 12.04
CA GLN A 537 5.27 -22.13 10.72
C GLN A 537 6.47 -21.21 10.50
N MET A 538 6.92 -20.50 11.52
CA MET A 538 8.11 -19.65 11.42
C MET A 538 9.38 -20.48 11.17
N ASP A 539 9.50 -21.67 11.75
CA ASP A 539 10.62 -22.59 11.49
C ASP A 539 10.65 -23.08 10.04
N ILE A 540 9.46 -23.27 9.41
CA ILE A 540 9.38 -23.54 7.95
C ILE A 540 9.92 -22.36 7.15
N TYR A 541 9.56 -21.12 7.50
CA TYR A 541 10.08 -19.94 6.80
C TYR A 541 11.59 -19.80 6.95
N ARG A 542 12.13 -20.09 8.14
CA ARG A 542 13.59 -20.11 8.38
C ARG A 542 14.29 -21.21 7.58
N ALA A 543 13.69 -22.40 7.47
CA ALA A 543 14.22 -23.48 6.65
C ALA A 543 14.24 -23.12 5.15
N LEU A 544 13.20 -22.45 4.65
CA LEU A 544 13.16 -21.92 3.28
C LEU A 544 14.24 -20.85 3.08
N LYS A 545 14.39 -19.92 4.02
CA LYS A 545 15.46 -18.91 3.99
C LYS A 545 16.83 -19.56 3.93
N GLN A 546 17.09 -20.53 4.82
CA GLN A 546 18.38 -21.27 4.85
C GLN A 546 18.64 -22.03 3.56
N HIS A 547 17.60 -22.55 2.91
CA HIS A 547 17.72 -23.23 1.62
C HIS A 547 18.06 -22.26 0.49
N PHE A 548 17.30 -21.18 0.35
CA PHE A 548 17.45 -20.25 -0.78
C PHE A 548 18.63 -19.29 -0.62
N ASP A 549 18.95 -18.90 0.60
CA ASP A 549 19.95 -17.87 0.93
C ASP A 549 20.68 -18.22 2.24
N PRO A 550 21.55 -19.23 2.22
CA PRO A 550 22.23 -19.73 3.40
C PRO A 550 23.15 -18.71 4.08
N ASP A 551 23.61 -17.71 3.36
CA ASP A 551 24.48 -16.65 3.86
C ASP A 551 23.72 -15.40 4.33
N ASN A 552 22.38 -15.40 4.26
CA ASN A 552 21.51 -14.29 4.64
C ASN A 552 21.88 -12.96 3.97
N LEU A 553 22.04 -12.98 2.64
CA LEU A 553 22.40 -11.81 1.84
C LEU A 553 21.17 -11.14 1.18
N MET A 554 20.05 -11.86 1.07
CA MET A 554 18.83 -11.37 0.44
C MET A 554 17.94 -10.68 1.47
N ASN A 555 17.81 -9.36 1.35
CA ASN A 555 17.00 -8.48 2.22
C ASN A 555 17.16 -8.76 3.74
N PRO A 556 18.42 -8.85 4.26
CA PRO A 556 18.66 -9.12 5.66
C PRO A 556 18.27 -7.93 6.55
N GLY A 557 18.25 -8.17 7.87
CA GLY A 557 18.03 -7.14 8.89
C GLY A 557 16.57 -7.04 9.35
N GLY A 558 15.93 -8.18 9.58
CA GLY A 558 14.64 -8.31 10.25
C GLY A 558 13.43 -8.47 9.33
N THR A 559 13.61 -8.53 8.00
CA THR A 559 12.47 -8.73 7.09
C THR A 559 11.78 -10.07 7.37
N LEU A 560 10.46 -10.06 7.50
CA LEU A 560 9.65 -11.21 7.90
C LEU A 560 10.08 -11.83 9.26
N GLY A 561 10.86 -11.14 10.08
CA GLY A 561 11.37 -11.65 11.35
C GLY A 561 12.33 -12.84 11.24
N LEU A 562 12.86 -13.13 10.04
CA LEU A 562 13.68 -14.31 9.77
C LEU A 562 15.02 -14.29 10.52
N ASP A 563 15.62 -13.11 10.62
CA ASP A 563 16.89 -12.86 11.33
C ASP A 563 16.74 -11.81 12.44
N LEU A 564 15.52 -11.65 12.98
CA LEU A 564 15.23 -10.72 14.06
C LEU A 564 15.76 -11.28 15.40
N PRO A 565 16.53 -10.49 16.19
CA PRO A 565 16.94 -10.86 17.54
C PRO A 565 15.76 -11.17 18.46
N GLU A 566 15.95 -12.10 19.40
CA GLU A 566 14.88 -12.55 20.30
C GLU A 566 14.30 -11.41 21.16
N ASP A 567 15.15 -10.49 21.62
CA ASP A 567 14.75 -9.32 22.40
C ASP A 567 13.93 -8.28 21.64
N GLN A 568 13.90 -8.38 20.32
CA GLN A 568 13.07 -7.53 19.44
C GLN A 568 11.74 -8.18 19.04
N LYS A 569 11.54 -9.46 19.34
CA LYS A 569 10.28 -10.15 19.07
C LYS A 569 9.21 -9.77 20.10
N ARG A 570 7.98 -9.77 19.66
CA ARG A 570 6.83 -9.59 20.56
C ARG A 570 6.35 -10.95 21.06
N ASP A 571 6.09 -11.02 22.35
CA ASP A 571 5.44 -12.18 22.93
C ASP A 571 3.99 -12.31 22.45
N PHE A 572 3.50 -13.55 22.47
CA PHE A 572 2.10 -13.79 22.17
C PHE A 572 1.22 -13.13 23.23
N ILE A 573 0.48 -12.11 22.82
CA ILE A 573 -0.49 -11.48 23.71
C ILE A 573 -1.68 -12.43 23.83
N ASN A 574 -1.76 -13.18 24.92
CA ASN A 574 -2.80 -14.17 25.16
C ASN A 574 -4.19 -13.60 24.85
N LYS A 575 -4.92 -14.33 24.03
CA LYS A 575 -6.30 -14.04 23.65
C LYS A 575 -7.24 -14.10 24.86
#